data_b635c7130069dde4e419e1a00547deee
#
_entry.id   b635c7130069dde4e419e1a00547deee
#
_cell.length_a   1.000
_cell.length_b   1.000
_cell.length_c   1.000
_cell.angle_alpha   90.00
_cell.angle_beta   90.00
_cell.angle_gamma   90.00
#
_symmetry.space_group_name_H-M   'P 1'
#
loop_
_entity.id
_entity.type
_entity.pdbx_description
1 polymer ?
#
loop_
_entity_poly.entity_id
_entity_poly.type
_entity_poly.pdbx_seq_one_letter_code
_entity_poly.pdbx_strand_id
1 'polypeptide(L)'
;MKLIFLRHGQTNYNVKSLCNSKPNPKVRLTALGRKQVAEAAQKLKKEKIDLVVISELLRTKQTALVVNRFHNAPIIKDGRINDRSTGYEDKSARLFYAWRDAQKNPWTAKSRGGESYIDLKKRLVAFIKDIQKQDYKTVLVVSHLPVLAAAYAYFKKLPDIKTGYWTEKEVPNCKIMKFSIPKKKRK
;
A
#
# COMPACT_ATOMS: atom_id res chain seq x y z
N MET A 1 13.87 -12.96 -5.52
CA MET A 1 13.12 -11.74 -5.91
C MET A 1 13.14 -10.75 -4.76
N LYS A 2 13.36 -9.46 -5.04
CA LYS A 2 13.19 -8.36 -4.07
C LYS A 2 11.83 -7.70 -4.29
N LEU A 3 11.03 -7.54 -3.23
CA LEU A 3 9.83 -6.70 -3.23
C LEU A 3 10.11 -5.42 -2.44
N ILE A 4 9.87 -4.27 -3.07
CA ILE A 4 9.98 -2.96 -2.44
C ILE A 4 8.56 -2.39 -2.35
N PHE A 5 8.04 -2.26 -1.13
CA PHE A 5 6.77 -1.58 -0.88
C PHE A 5 7.02 -0.12 -0.58
N LEU A 6 6.26 0.75 -1.24
CA LEU A 6 6.30 2.19 -1.07
C LEU A 6 4.88 2.70 -0.78
N ARG A 7 4.66 3.36 0.37
CA ARG A 7 3.43 4.09 0.60
C ARG A 7 3.41 5.33 -0.29
N HIS A 8 2.25 5.66 -0.87
CA HIS A 8 2.08 6.90 -1.64
C HIS A 8 2.45 8.16 -0.84
N GLY A 9 2.78 9.26 -1.52
CA GLY A 9 3.01 10.56 -0.91
C GLY A 9 1.73 11.17 -0.30
N GLN A 10 1.88 12.17 0.58
CA GLN A 10 0.76 12.83 1.23
C GLN A 10 -0.26 13.37 0.21
N THR A 11 -1.54 13.17 0.52
CA THR A 11 -2.67 13.69 -0.26
C THR A 11 -3.46 14.74 0.50
N ASN A 12 -4.30 15.49 -0.21
CA ASN A 12 -5.27 16.39 0.40
C ASN A 12 -6.23 15.65 1.37
N TYR A 13 -6.53 14.37 1.14
CA TYR A 13 -7.34 13.55 2.05
C TYR A 13 -6.58 13.12 3.30
N ASN A 14 -5.27 12.87 3.20
CA ASN A 14 -4.45 12.66 4.41
C ASN A 14 -4.49 13.89 5.32
N VAL A 15 -4.33 15.10 4.76
CA VAL A 15 -4.39 16.37 5.52
C VAL A 15 -5.74 16.53 6.23
N LYS A 16 -6.84 16.16 5.57
CA LYS A 16 -8.21 16.25 6.09
C LYS A 16 -8.64 15.03 6.91
N SER A 17 -7.77 14.02 7.05
CA SER A 17 -8.08 12.73 7.69
C SER A 17 -9.37 12.08 7.14
N LEU A 18 -9.53 12.05 5.81
CA LEU A 18 -10.69 11.46 5.15
C LEU A 18 -10.37 10.07 4.62
N CYS A 19 -11.33 9.16 4.70
CA CYS A 19 -11.25 7.84 4.07
C CYS A 19 -11.43 7.92 2.56
N ASN A 20 -10.62 7.15 1.83
CA ASN A 20 -10.80 6.95 0.40
C ASN A 20 -10.15 5.64 -0.05
N SER A 21 -10.95 4.69 -0.45
CA SER A 21 -10.52 3.39 -0.96
C SER A 21 -10.91 3.14 -2.42
N LYS A 22 -11.69 4.05 -3.02
CA LYS A 22 -12.16 3.98 -4.41
C LYS A 22 -11.47 5.02 -5.29
N PRO A 23 -11.34 4.79 -6.61
CA PRO A 23 -10.84 5.80 -7.53
C PRO A 23 -11.62 7.11 -7.40
N ASN A 24 -10.91 8.20 -7.13
CA ASN A 24 -11.48 9.54 -6.99
C ASN A 24 -10.47 10.57 -7.54
N PRO A 25 -10.79 11.29 -8.63
CA PRO A 25 -9.88 12.25 -9.26
C PRO A 25 -9.57 13.47 -8.38
N LYS A 26 -10.39 13.74 -7.35
CA LYS A 26 -10.18 14.84 -6.40
C LYS A 26 -9.08 14.51 -5.36
N VAL A 27 -8.74 13.24 -5.18
CA VAL A 27 -7.72 12.80 -4.20
C VAL A 27 -6.33 12.82 -4.86
N ARG A 28 -5.56 13.87 -4.62
CA ARG A 28 -4.28 14.13 -5.27
C ARG A 28 -3.16 14.41 -4.26
N LEU A 29 -1.92 14.20 -4.69
CA LEU A 29 -0.75 14.58 -3.88
C LEU A 29 -0.74 16.09 -3.60
N THR A 30 -0.44 16.44 -2.35
CA THR A 30 -0.16 17.83 -1.94
C THR A 30 1.21 18.30 -2.44
N ALA A 31 1.55 19.58 -2.27
CA ALA A 31 2.91 20.07 -2.52
C ALA A 31 3.94 19.32 -1.66
N LEU A 32 3.65 19.12 -0.37
CA LEU A 32 4.48 18.30 0.53
C LEU A 32 4.56 16.85 0.04
N GLY A 33 3.44 16.26 -0.37
CA GLY A 33 3.43 14.89 -0.92
C GLY A 33 4.33 14.74 -2.14
N ARG A 34 4.34 15.71 -3.04
CA ARG A 34 5.26 15.71 -4.20
C ARG A 34 6.73 15.79 -3.78
N LYS A 35 7.07 16.62 -2.77
CA LYS A 35 8.42 16.69 -2.19
C LYS A 35 8.84 15.35 -1.58
N GLN A 36 7.96 14.75 -0.75
CA GLN A 36 8.20 13.44 -0.15
C GLN A 36 8.47 12.36 -1.21
N VAL A 37 7.71 12.36 -2.31
CA VAL A 37 7.89 11.40 -3.40
C VAL A 37 9.21 11.63 -4.13
N ALA A 38 9.63 12.87 -4.36
CA ALA A 38 10.93 13.19 -4.95
C ALA A 38 12.08 12.67 -4.09
N GLU A 39 12.00 12.83 -2.77
CA GLU A 39 12.98 12.29 -1.82
C GLU A 39 13.00 10.75 -1.84
N ALA A 40 11.82 10.10 -1.87
CA ALA A 40 11.73 8.65 -1.98
C ALA A 40 12.32 8.14 -3.30
N ALA A 41 12.10 8.86 -4.40
CA ALA A 41 12.68 8.55 -5.70
C ALA A 41 14.22 8.58 -5.66
N GLN A 42 14.84 9.57 -5.00
CA GLN A 42 16.29 9.62 -4.81
C GLN A 42 16.80 8.42 -3.98
N LYS A 43 16.09 8.03 -2.92
CA LYS A 43 16.45 6.86 -2.10
C LYS A 43 16.39 5.55 -2.89
N LEU A 44 15.53 5.47 -3.91
CA LEU A 44 15.36 4.29 -4.75
C LEU A 44 16.17 4.32 -6.05
N LYS A 45 16.80 5.45 -6.40
CA LYS A 45 17.49 5.68 -7.68
C LYS A 45 18.47 4.58 -8.08
N LYS A 46 19.17 4.00 -7.12
CA LYS A 46 20.18 2.93 -7.36
C LYS A 46 19.58 1.51 -7.44
N GLU A 47 18.30 1.35 -7.17
CA GLU A 47 17.64 0.05 -7.29
C GLU A 47 17.43 -0.29 -8.78
N LYS A 48 17.65 -1.55 -9.14
CA LYS A 48 17.33 -2.05 -10.49
C LYS A 48 15.90 -2.58 -10.48
N ILE A 49 14.91 -1.71 -10.73
CA ILE A 49 13.48 -2.06 -10.71
C ILE A 49 13.07 -2.59 -12.08
N ASP A 50 12.56 -3.84 -12.14
CA ASP A 50 12.13 -4.49 -13.38
C ASP A 50 10.63 -4.27 -13.65
N LEU A 51 9.84 -4.02 -12.60
CA LEU A 51 8.40 -3.81 -12.68
C LEU A 51 7.94 -2.87 -11.57
N VAL A 52 7.01 -1.97 -11.90
CA VAL A 52 6.27 -1.14 -10.94
C VAL A 52 4.82 -1.61 -10.93
N VAL A 53 4.30 -1.99 -9.76
CA VAL A 53 2.89 -2.31 -9.56
C VAL A 53 2.25 -1.22 -8.73
N ILE A 54 1.13 -0.69 -9.20
CA ILE A 54 0.36 0.36 -8.53
C ILE A 54 -1.05 -0.11 -8.21
N SER A 55 -1.65 0.46 -7.17
CA SER A 55 -3.10 0.32 -6.96
C SER A 55 -3.87 1.12 -8.04
N GLU A 56 -5.18 0.95 -8.08
CA GLU A 56 -6.06 1.68 -9.01
C GLU A 56 -6.23 3.17 -8.63
N LEU A 57 -5.75 3.60 -7.46
CA LEU A 57 -5.96 4.93 -6.92
C LEU A 57 -4.93 5.93 -7.48
N LEU A 58 -5.41 7.13 -7.84
CA LEU A 58 -4.60 8.17 -8.51
C LEU A 58 -3.30 8.50 -7.78
N ARG A 59 -3.32 8.59 -6.44
CA ARG A 59 -2.14 8.91 -5.61
C ARG A 59 -0.98 7.92 -5.77
N THR A 60 -1.26 6.63 -6.00
CA THR A 60 -0.20 5.64 -6.26
C THR A 60 0.39 5.79 -7.65
N LYS A 61 -0.45 6.09 -8.67
CA LYS A 61 0.02 6.43 -10.02
C LYS A 61 0.92 7.68 -9.98
N GLN A 62 0.49 8.75 -9.32
CA GLN A 62 1.29 9.98 -9.20
C GLN A 62 2.63 9.72 -8.50
N THR A 63 2.65 8.91 -7.45
CA THR A 63 3.88 8.52 -6.74
C THR A 63 4.79 7.68 -7.64
N ALA A 64 4.24 6.67 -8.30
CA ALA A 64 4.99 5.76 -9.14
C ALA A 64 5.65 6.48 -10.34
N LEU A 65 4.95 7.40 -11.00
CA LEU A 65 5.49 8.13 -12.15
C LEU A 65 6.75 8.94 -11.79
N VAL A 66 6.81 9.51 -10.59
CA VAL A 66 8.01 10.26 -10.15
C VAL A 66 9.17 9.31 -9.84
N VAL A 67 8.91 8.21 -9.14
CA VAL A 67 9.95 7.23 -8.80
C VAL A 67 10.49 6.55 -10.06
N ASN A 68 9.59 6.20 -10.99
CA ASN A 68 9.94 5.45 -12.19
C ASN A 68 10.79 6.23 -13.21
N ARG A 69 10.93 7.55 -13.06
CA ARG A 69 11.82 8.37 -13.91
C ARG A 69 13.27 7.90 -13.92
N PHE A 70 13.70 7.21 -12.87
CA PHE A 70 15.06 6.67 -12.76
C PHE A 70 15.19 5.23 -13.24
N HIS A 71 14.07 4.56 -13.56
CA HIS A 71 14.06 3.12 -13.81
C HIS A 71 13.49 2.76 -15.18
N ASN A 72 12.59 3.56 -15.72
CA ASN A 72 11.87 3.30 -16.98
C ASN A 72 11.26 1.88 -17.05
N ALA A 73 10.82 1.37 -15.89
CA ALA A 73 10.21 0.06 -15.78
C ALA A 73 8.73 0.08 -16.23
N PRO A 74 8.18 -1.02 -16.76
CA PRO A 74 6.76 -1.11 -17.03
C PRO A 74 5.94 -0.89 -15.76
N ILE A 75 4.77 -0.20 -15.89
CA ILE A 75 3.85 0.06 -14.78
C ILE A 75 2.56 -0.70 -15.05
N ILE A 76 2.15 -1.54 -14.11
CA ILE A 76 0.86 -2.25 -14.16
C ILE A 76 0.00 -1.89 -12.96
N LYS A 77 -1.33 -2.04 -13.11
CA LYS A 77 -2.30 -1.88 -12.01
C LYS A 77 -2.71 -3.24 -11.47
N ASP A 78 -2.88 -3.33 -10.14
CA ASP A 78 -3.45 -4.50 -9.50
C ASP A 78 -4.36 -4.06 -8.33
N GLY A 79 -5.66 -4.37 -8.42
CA GLY A 79 -6.64 -4.03 -7.39
C GLY A 79 -6.41 -4.73 -6.05
N ARG A 80 -5.65 -5.83 -6.03
CA ARG A 80 -5.33 -6.56 -4.80
C ARG A 80 -4.42 -5.77 -3.85
N ILE A 81 -3.80 -4.70 -4.33
CA ILE A 81 -3.00 -3.77 -3.52
C ILE A 81 -3.70 -2.42 -3.31
N ASN A 82 -5.02 -2.32 -3.57
CA ASN A 82 -5.82 -1.13 -3.23
C ASN A 82 -5.84 -0.89 -1.72
N ASP A 83 -6.16 0.34 -1.33
CA ASP A 83 -6.38 0.67 0.08
C ASP A 83 -7.50 -0.18 0.67
N ARG A 84 -7.53 -0.30 2.01
CA ARG A 84 -8.62 -0.99 2.71
C ARG A 84 -9.93 -0.27 2.46
N SER A 85 -10.90 -0.99 1.92
CA SER A 85 -12.27 -0.47 1.84
C SER A 85 -12.86 -0.38 3.24
N THR A 86 -13.10 0.86 3.68
CA THR A 86 -13.63 1.12 5.03
C THR A 86 -15.14 1.25 5.06
N GLY A 87 -15.82 1.44 3.92
CA GLY A 87 -17.24 1.81 3.86
C GLY A 87 -17.54 3.24 4.32
N TYR A 88 -16.50 4.03 4.63
CA TYR A 88 -16.58 5.42 5.10
C TYR A 88 -16.01 6.40 4.06
N GLU A 89 -16.26 6.15 2.78
CA GLU A 89 -15.78 7.02 1.70
C GLU A 89 -16.15 8.49 1.95
N ASP A 90 -15.17 9.39 1.79
CA ASP A 90 -15.27 10.84 1.97
C ASP A 90 -15.64 11.29 3.42
N LYS A 91 -15.73 10.35 4.36
CA LYS A 91 -15.98 10.63 5.78
C LYS A 91 -14.68 10.65 6.58
N SER A 92 -14.71 11.26 7.76
CA SER A 92 -13.57 11.29 8.67
C SER A 92 -13.12 9.86 9.03
N ALA A 93 -11.82 9.62 8.93
CA ALA A 93 -11.20 8.37 9.34
C ALA A 93 -11.42 8.07 10.83
N ARG A 94 -11.62 9.11 11.67
CA ARG A 94 -11.96 8.95 13.08
C ARG A 94 -13.25 8.16 13.27
N LEU A 95 -14.25 8.35 12.42
CA LEU A 95 -15.51 7.59 12.48
C LEU A 95 -15.28 6.11 12.21
N PHE A 96 -14.46 5.79 11.21
CA PHE A 96 -14.10 4.41 10.93
C PHE A 96 -13.32 3.79 12.09
N TYR A 97 -12.34 4.50 12.66
CA TYR A 97 -11.55 3.98 13.78
C TYR A 97 -12.42 3.75 15.02
N ALA A 98 -13.31 4.70 15.37
CA ALA A 98 -14.25 4.54 16.48
C ALA A 98 -15.16 3.32 16.28
N TRP A 99 -15.70 3.13 15.05
CA TRP A 99 -16.47 1.94 14.71
C TRP A 99 -15.65 0.67 14.86
N ARG A 100 -14.42 0.64 14.29
CA ARG A 100 -13.53 -0.53 14.35
C ARG A 100 -13.21 -0.93 15.79
N ASP A 101 -12.88 0.04 16.63
CA ASP A 101 -12.40 -0.21 18.00
C ASP A 101 -13.56 -0.66 18.92
N ALA A 102 -14.80 -0.39 18.55
CA ALA A 102 -16.00 -0.90 19.21
C ALA A 102 -16.36 -2.35 18.83
N GLN A 103 -15.67 -2.96 17.87
CA GLN A 103 -15.97 -4.33 17.46
C GLN A 103 -15.33 -5.36 18.38
N LYS A 104 -16.06 -6.43 18.69
CA LYS A 104 -15.54 -7.59 19.47
C LYS A 104 -14.28 -8.18 18.84
N ASN A 105 -14.23 -8.24 17.50
CA ASN A 105 -13.07 -8.69 16.75
C ASN A 105 -12.80 -7.72 15.56
N PRO A 106 -11.96 -6.71 15.73
CA PRO A 106 -11.65 -5.71 14.70
C PRO A 106 -11.01 -6.28 13.41
N TRP A 107 -10.42 -7.48 13.50
CA TRP A 107 -9.70 -8.09 12.38
C TRP A 107 -10.65 -8.70 11.34
N THR A 108 -11.72 -9.28 11.82
CA THR A 108 -12.75 -9.95 11.00
C THR A 108 -13.96 -9.07 10.74
N ALA A 109 -14.13 -8.00 11.54
CA ALA A 109 -15.27 -7.10 11.39
C ALA A 109 -15.25 -6.35 10.05
N LYS A 110 -16.44 -6.26 9.44
CA LYS A 110 -16.69 -5.54 8.19
C LYS A 110 -17.74 -4.46 8.45
N SER A 111 -17.42 -3.22 8.14
CA SER A 111 -18.42 -2.16 8.04
C SER A 111 -19.28 -2.34 6.79
N ARG A 112 -20.42 -1.69 6.74
CA ARG A 112 -21.27 -1.72 5.54
C ARG A 112 -20.50 -1.18 4.32
N GLY A 113 -20.36 -2.01 3.28
CA GLY A 113 -19.59 -1.66 2.07
C GLY A 113 -18.08 -1.67 2.22
N GLY A 114 -17.57 -2.15 3.38
CA GLY A 114 -16.14 -2.29 3.65
C GLY A 114 -15.64 -3.73 3.56
N GLU A 115 -14.33 -3.90 3.75
CA GLU A 115 -13.67 -5.20 3.91
C GLU A 115 -13.05 -5.32 5.30
N SER A 116 -12.88 -6.56 5.78
CA SER A 116 -12.11 -6.80 7.02
C SER A 116 -10.61 -6.67 6.77
N TYR A 117 -9.82 -6.56 7.85
CA TYR A 117 -8.36 -6.63 7.72
C TYR A 117 -7.89 -7.99 7.18
N ILE A 118 -8.58 -9.06 7.55
CA ILE A 118 -8.28 -10.42 7.05
C ILE A 118 -8.52 -10.53 5.54
N ASP A 119 -9.58 -9.90 5.00
CA ASP A 119 -9.81 -9.88 3.54
C ASP A 119 -8.72 -9.14 2.80
N LEU A 120 -8.32 -7.96 3.30
CA LEU A 120 -7.18 -7.22 2.76
C LEU A 120 -5.92 -8.08 2.76
N LYS A 121 -5.61 -8.75 3.87
CA LYS A 121 -4.44 -9.63 3.96
C LYS A 121 -4.51 -10.80 2.99
N LYS A 122 -5.68 -11.43 2.83
CA LYS A 122 -5.89 -12.53 1.88
C LYS A 122 -5.58 -12.09 0.45
N ARG A 123 -6.14 -10.94 -0.01
CA ARG A 123 -5.87 -10.45 -1.37
C ARG A 123 -4.42 -10.03 -1.59
N LEU A 124 -3.78 -9.43 -0.58
CA LEU A 124 -2.35 -9.10 -0.63
C LEU A 124 -1.47 -10.35 -0.74
N VAL A 125 -1.75 -11.39 0.05
CA VAL A 125 -0.99 -12.66 -0.01
C VAL A 125 -1.17 -13.34 -1.37
N ALA A 126 -2.37 -13.32 -1.94
CA ALA A 126 -2.61 -13.81 -3.30
C ALA A 126 -1.76 -13.04 -4.33
N PHE A 127 -1.73 -11.71 -4.25
CA PHE A 127 -0.86 -10.88 -5.08
C PHE A 127 0.62 -11.27 -4.94
N ILE A 128 1.13 -11.38 -3.70
CA ILE A 128 2.53 -11.75 -3.44
C ILE A 128 2.86 -13.12 -4.04
N LYS A 129 1.98 -14.11 -3.87
CA LYS A 129 2.17 -15.45 -4.42
C LYS A 129 2.21 -15.47 -5.95
N ASP A 130 1.41 -14.63 -6.60
CA ASP A 130 1.37 -14.57 -8.06
C ASP A 130 2.56 -13.82 -8.64
N ILE A 131 2.95 -12.68 -8.06
CA ILE A 131 4.13 -11.96 -8.51
C ILE A 131 5.41 -12.79 -8.30
N GLN A 132 5.45 -13.63 -7.27
CA GLN A 132 6.57 -14.53 -7.00
C GLN A 132 6.79 -15.59 -8.08
N LYS A 133 5.75 -15.94 -8.85
CA LYS A 133 5.83 -16.89 -9.98
C LYS A 133 6.45 -16.26 -11.23
N GLN A 134 6.49 -14.92 -11.28
CA GLN A 134 7.01 -14.16 -12.42
C GLN A 134 8.54 -14.07 -12.38
N ASP A 135 9.15 -13.82 -13.54
CA ASP A 135 10.62 -13.77 -13.65
C ASP A 135 11.19 -12.36 -13.47
N TYR A 136 10.72 -11.64 -12.44
CA TYR A 136 11.29 -10.35 -12.04
C TYR A 136 12.32 -10.53 -10.94
N LYS A 137 13.39 -9.72 -10.97
CA LYS A 137 14.40 -9.65 -9.90
C LYS A 137 13.98 -8.68 -8.80
N THR A 138 13.47 -7.52 -9.19
CA THR A 138 13.02 -6.46 -8.26
C THR A 138 11.70 -5.87 -8.72
N VAL A 139 10.69 -5.88 -7.84
CA VAL A 139 9.37 -5.28 -8.09
C VAL A 139 9.11 -4.18 -7.08
N LEU A 140 8.79 -2.98 -7.57
CA LEU A 140 8.28 -1.88 -6.75
C LEU A 140 6.76 -1.94 -6.66
N VAL A 141 6.23 -1.98 -5.45
CA VAL A 141 4.79 -1.99 -5.16
C VAL A 141 4.41 -0.66 -4.50
N VAL A 142 3.70 0.21 -5.21
CA VAL A 142 3.25 1.50 -4.67
C VAL A 142 1.81 1.36 -4.17
N SER A 143 1.63 1.50 -2.86
CA SER A 143 0.38 1.16 -2.20
C SER A 143 0.10 2.06 -0.98
N HIS A 144 -0.58 1.56 0.03
CA HIS A 144 -1.23 2.26 1.13
C HIS A 144 -0.79 1.71 2.48
N LEU A 145 -1.00 2.51 3.55
CA LEU A 145 -0.62 2.16 4.91
C LEU A 145 -1.05 0.75 5.33
N PRO A 146 -2.35 0.36 5.24
CA PRO A 146 -2.77 -0.95 5.74
C PRO A 146 -2.20 -2.12 4.92
N VAL A 147 -1.91 -1.89 3.64
CA VAL A 147 -1.26 -2.90 2.77
C VAL A 147 0.20 -3.09 3.17
N LEU A 148 0.93 -2.00 3.46
CA LEU A 148 2.32 -2.09 3.93
C LEU A 148 2.40 -2.76 5.31
N ALA A 149 1.47 -2.44 6.21
CA ALA A 149 1.36 -3.07 7.52
C ALA A 149 1.12 -4.59 7.41
N ALA A 150 0.18 -5.00 6.55
CA ALA A 150 -0.11 -6.39 6.28
C ALA A 150 1.07 -7.12 5.60
N ALA A 151 1.77 -6.47 4.67
CA ALA A 151 2.98 -7.01 4.05
C ALA A 151 4.08 -7.23 5.09
N TYR A 152 4.28 -6.27 5.98
CA TYR A 152 5.27 -6.41 7.06
C TYR A 152 4.94 -7.59 7.98
N ALA A 153 3.68 -7.71 8.44
CA ALA A 153 3.23 -8.83 9.25
C ALA A 153 3.46 -10.18 8.55
N TYR A 154 3.12 -10.26 7.26
CA TYR A 154 3.28 -11.47 6.45
C TYR A 154 4.76 -11.90 6.35
N PHE A 155 5.66 -10.99 5.96
CA PHE A 155 7.08 -11.31 5.80
C PHE A 155 7.81 -11.55 7.11
N LYS A 156 7.40 -10.88 8.19
CA LYS A 156 7.97 -11.06 9.52
C LYS A 156 7.30 -12.15 10.34
N LYS A 157 6.29 -12.84 9.77
CA LYS A 157 5.51 -13.89 10.44
C LYS A 157 4.92 -13.41 11.78
N LEU A 158 4.48 -12.15 11.82
CA LEU A 158 3.87 -11.57 13.02
C LEU A 158 2.37 -11.84 13.05
N PRO A 159 1.77 -11.98 14.25
CA PRO A 159 0.33 -11.97 14.38
C PRO A 159 -0.26 -10.61 13.96
N ASP A 160 -1.44 -10.61 13.40
CA ASP A 160 -2.09 -9.43 12.81
C ASP A 160 -2.26 -8.28 13.80
N ILE A 161 -2.48 -8.60 15.09
CA ILE A 161 -2.59 -7.62 16.16
C ILE A 161 -1.35 -6.71 16.30
N LYS A 162 -0.19 -7.17 15.88
CA LYS A 162 1.05 -6.38 15.96
C LYS A 162 1.12 -5.24 14.94
N THR A 163 0.43 -5.36 13.81
CA THR A 163 0.52 -4.38 12.72
C THR A 163 -0.83 -3.80 12.27
N GLY A 164 -1.93 -4.45 12.61
CA GLY A 164 -3.25 -4.04 12.15
C GLY A 164 -3.75 -2.72 12.72
N TYR A 165 -3.12 -2.23 13.80
CA TYR A 165 -3.35 -0.89 14.39
C TYR A 165 -2.28 0.13 14.01
N TRP A 166 -1.36 -0.20 13.12
CA TRP A 166 -0.36 0.76 12.68
C TRP A 166 -1.01 2.00 12.06
N THR A 167 -0.43 3.13 12.40
CA THR A 167 -0.86 4.48 11.99
C THR A 167 0.17 5.12 11.08
N GLU A 168 0.00 6.39 10.79
CA GLU A 168 0.99 7.18 10.05
C GLU A 168 2.34 7.33 10.78
N LYS A 169 2.38 7.06 12.08
CA LYS A 169 3.62 7.05 12.86
C LYS A 169 4.53 5.88 12.42
N GLU A 170 3.99 4.66 12.30
CA GLU A 170 4.73 3.47 11.88
C GLU A 170 4.94 3.42 10.37
N VAL A 171 3.96 3.89 9.60
CA VAL A 171 3.98 3.88 8.14
C VAL A 171 3.67 5.29 7.60
N PRO A 172 4.58 6.27 7.77
CA PRO A 172 4.39 7.61 7.21
C PRO A 172 4.31 7.58 5.68
N ASN A 173 3.81 8.67 5.09
CA ASN A 173 3.82 8.81 3.63
C ASN A 173 5.24 8.58 3.08
N CYS A 174 5.34 7.95 1.94
CA CYS A 174 6.60 7.55 1.32
C CYS A 174 7.47 6.58 2.15
N LYS A 175 6.90 5.89 3.14
CA LYS A 175 7.59 4.77 3.81
C LYS A 175 7.99 3.73 2.79
N ILE A 176 9.26 3.32 2.84
CA ILE A 176 9.83 2.23 2.03
C ILE A 176 10.07 1.03 2.93
N MET A 177 9.61 -0.14 2.49
CA MET A 177 9.90 -1.43 3.10
C MET A 177 10.44 -2.39 2.04
N LYS A 178 11.53 -3.10 2.34
CA LYS A 178 12.17 -4.03 1.41
C LYS A 178 12.15 -5.44 1.98
N PHE A 179 11.73 -6.39 1.14
CA PHE A 179 11.67 -7.81 1.50
C PHE A 179 12.35 -8.65 0.42
N SER A 180 13.13 -9.62 0.84
CA SER A 180 13.70 -10.64 -0.05
C SER A 180 12.87 -11.90 0.06
N ILE A 181 12.42 -12.43 -1.08
CA ILE A 181 11.67 -13.68 -1.16
C ILE A 181 12.39 -14.69 -2.05
N PRO A 182 12.47 -15.97 -1.64
CA PRO A 182 13.06 -16.98 -2.48
C PRO A 182 12.25 -17.12 -3.79
N LYS A 183 12.93 -17.25 -4.93
CA LYS A 183 12.24 -17.64 -6.16
C LYS A 183 11.71 -19.06 -5.97
N LYS A 184 10.43 -19.30 -6.26
CA LYS A 184 9.94 -20.67 -6.39
C LYS A 184 10.60 -21.27 -7.62
N LYS A 185 11.26 -22.44 -7.46
CA LYS A 185 11.70 -23.22 -8.61
C LYS A 185 10.46 -23.50 -9.46
N ARG A 186 10.54 -23.20 -10.78
CA ARG A 186 9.55 -23.71 -11.74
C ARG A 186 9.65 -25.24 -11.68
N LYS A 187 8.53 -25.90 -11.36
CA LYS A 187 8.38 -27.32 -11.57
C LYS A 187 8.24 -27.57 -13.06
#